data_cd56db43e5522631a39ae3975afa5eb9
#
_entry.id   cd56db43e5522631a39ae3975afa5eb9
#
_cell.length_a   1.000
_cell.length_b   1.000
_cell.length_c   1.000
_cell.angle_alpha   90.00
_cell.angle_beta   90.00
_cell.angle_gamma   90.00
#
_symmetry.space_group_name_H-M   'P 1'
#
loop_
_entity.id
_entity.type
_entity.pdbx_description
1 polymer ?
#
loop_
_entity_poly.entity_id
_entity_poly.type
_entity_poly.pdbx_seq_one_letter_code
_entity_poly.pdbx_strand_id
1 'polypeptide(L)'
;AEFGKVYAENIRDNVLEFKKKIADLGEAKHASVDFNLSVNWQNENQEIRLFGYMEPLFGDDSQVIQWHFAKYKDRYCIRPWIYYLIQCVTQENALPPKLITQDQVLELPSIEREAALAQLQTYVKDYLQSQIEIQLVPTIRNINDFIVDDESEVDFDNISTKLQELGEDSYGAQADPYWSRVLAQTSRF
;
A
#
# COMPACT_ATOMS: atom_id res chain seq x y z
N ALA A 1 -41.25 3.53 -1.18
CA ALA A 1 -41.17 2.10 -0.82
C ALA A 1 -40.45 1.27 -1.92
N GLU A 2 -40.66 1.53 -3.20
CA GLU A 2 -40.07 0.78 -4.32
C GLU A 2 -38.57 1.01 -4.48
N PHE A 3 -38.11 2.26 -4.37
CA PHE A 3 -36.70 2.63 -4.52
C PHE A 3 -35.80 1.94 -3.49
N GLY A 4 -36.24 1.83 -2.23
CA GLY A 4 -35.48 1.14 -1.20
C GLY A 4 -35.36 -0.37 -1.45
N LYS A 5 -36.35 -0.99 -2.08
CA LYS A 5 -36.33 -2.40 -2.43
C LYS A 5 -35.33 -2.70 -3.54
N VAL A 6 -35.35 -1.90 -4.62
CA VAL A 6 -34.39 -2.00 -5.74
C VAL A 6 -32.95 -1.79 -5.25
N TYR A 7 -32.73 -0.81 -4.37
CA TYR A 7 -31.42 -0.55 -3.79
C TYR A 7 -30.91 -1.75 -2.95
N ALA A 8 -31.77 -2.33 -2.13
CA ALA A 8 -31.42 -3.49 -1.31
C ALA A 8 -31.11 -4.73 -2.18
N GLU A 9 -31.87 -4.94 -3.26
CA GLU A 9 -31.63 -6.02 -4.22
C GLU A 9 -30.28 -5.86 -4.92
N ASN A 10 -29.95 -4.66 -5.39
CA ASN A 10 -28.63 -4.36 -6.00
C ASN A 10 -27.47 -4.62 -5.05
N ILE A 11 -27.57 -4.20 -3.78
CA ILE A 11 -26.53 -4.48 -2.78
C ILE A 11 -26.38 -5.97 -2.58
N ARG A 12 -27.50 -6.70 -2.41
CA ARG A 12 -27.47 -8.14 -2.22
C ARG A 12 -26.78 -8.85 -3.39
N ASP A 13 -27.11 -8.48 -4.61
CA ASP A 13 -26.57 -9.12 -5.80
C ASP A 13 -25.07 -8.84 -5.94
N ASN A 14 -24.62 -7.61 -5.67
CA ASN A 14 -23.20 -7.26 -5.61
C ASN A 14 -22.44 -8.08 -4.52
N VAL A 15 -23.03 -8.24 -3.34
CA VAL A 15 -22.43 -9.07 -2.28
C VAL A 15 -22.35 -10.53 -2.68
N LEU A 16 -23.38 -11.07 -3.33
CA LEU A 16 -23.39 -12.46 -3.79
C LEU A 16 -22.36 -12.69 -4.89
N GLU A 17 -22.23 -11.76 -5.82
CA GLU A 17 -21.19 -11.82 -6.87
C GLU A 17 -19.79 -11.78 -6.27
N PHE A 18 -19.54 -10.84 -5.36
CA PHE A 18 -18.25 -10.74 -4.67
C PHE A 18 -17.93 -12.00 -3.87
N LYS A 19 -18.94 -12.55 -3.17
CA LYS A 19 -18.79 -13.80 -2.41
C LYS A 19 -18.33 -14.96 -3.30
N LYS A 20 -18.79 -15.02 -4.57
CA LYS A 20 -18.31 -16.04 -5.52
C LYS A 20 -16.83 -15.89 -5.84
N LYS A 21 -16.32 -14.65 -5.94
CA LYS A 21 -14.88 -14.39 -6.19
C LYS A 21 -13.97 -14.89 -5.08
N ILE A 22 -14.47 -14.94 -3.84
CA ILE A 22 -13.67 -15.36 -2.66
C ILE A 22 -14.05 -16.74 -2.14
N ALA A 23 -15.05 -17.42 -2.73
CA ALA A 23 -15.58 -18.67 -2.21
C ALA A 23 -14.55 -19.82 -2.20
N ASP A 24 -13.65 -19.83 -3.17
CA ASP A 24 -12.67 -20.91 -3.38
C ASP A 24 -11.32 -20.63 -2.68
N LEU A 25 -11.21 -19.53 -1.92
CA LEU A 25 -9.94 -19.21 -1.24
C LEU A 25 -9.59 -20.17 -0.10
N GLY A 26 -10.57 -20.91 0.41
CA GLY A 26 -10.38 -21.79 1.55
C GLY A 26 -10.23 -21.03 2.88
N GLU A 27 -9.60 -21.68 3.85
CA GLU A 27 -9.39 -21.10 5.18
C GLU A 27 -8.19 -20.15 5.19
N ALA A 28 -8.37 -18.99 5.81
CA ALA A 28 -7.29 -18.02 5.99
C ALA A 28 -6.29 -18.52 7.04
N LYS A 29 -5.03 -18.46 6.68
CA LYS A 29 -3.90 -18.80 7.56
C LYS A 29 -3.17 -17.52 7.97
N HIS A 30 -2.31 -17.64 8.99
CA HIS A 30 -1.34 -16.61 9.37
C HIS A 30 0.05 -17.21 9.47
N ALA A 31 1.07 -16.40 9.23
CA ALA A 31 2.46 -16.78 9.44
C ALA A 31 3.15 -15.77 10.36
N SER A 32 3.94 -16.28 11.29
CA SER A 32 4.80 -15.42 12.09
C SER A 32 5.99 -14.93 11.26
N VAL A 33 6.36 -13.69 11.49
CA VAL A 33 7.54 -13.05 10.91
C VAL A 33 8.48 -12.71 12.02
N ASP A 34 9.73 -13.13 11.93
CA ASP A 34 10.79 -12.76 12.86
C ASP A 34 12.15 -12.93 12.18
N PHE A 35 12.71 -11.85 11.67
CA PHE A 35 14.03 -11.85 11.03
C PHE A 35 14.71 -10.49 11.16
N ASN A 36 16.04 -10.48 11.03
CA ASN A 36 16.82 -9.26 11.02
C ASN A 36 17.04 -8.77 9.59
N LEU A 37 16.87 -7.48 9.40
CA LEU A 37 17.10 -6.77 8.14
C LEU A 37 18.24 -5.77 8.35
N SER A 38 19.29 -5.92 7.54
CA SER A 38 20.41 -4.97 7.53
C SER A 38 20.03 -3.74 6.71
N VAL A 39 20.03 -2.56 7.29
CA VAL A 39 19.64 -1.30 6.66
C VAL A 39 20.73 -0.26 6.83
N ASN A 40 21.19 0.34 5.72
CA ASN A 40 22.09 1.49 5.81
C ASN A 40 21.27 2.75 6.11
N TRP A 41 21.39 3.24 7.34
CA TRP A 41 20.66 4.40 7.83
C TRP A 41 21.61 5.34 8.59
N GLN A 42 21.56 6.63 8.30
CA GLN A 42 22.47 7.65 8.83
C GLN A 42 23.98 7.31 8.63
N ASN A 43 24.31 6.74 7.46
CA ASN A 43 25.66 6.25 7.09
C ASN A 43 26.22 5.11 7.97
N GLU A 44 25.36 4.47 8.75
CA GLU A 44 25.70 3.28 9.54
C GLU A 44 24.86 2.10 9.09
N ASN A 45 25.44 0.91 9.09
CA ASN A 45 24.71 -0.32 8.83
C ASN A 45 24.06 -0.79 10.14
N GLN A 46 22.74 -0.78 10.18
CA GLN A 46 21.97 -1.15 11.35
C GLN A 46 21.18 -2.43 11.11
N GLU A 47 21.15 -3.32 12.11
CA GLU A 47 20.32 -4.50 12.09
C GLU A 47 18.96 -4.19 12.72
N ILE A 48 17.92 -4.21 11.89
CA ILE A 48 16.54 -3.91 12.29
C ILE A 48 15.78 -5.24 12.38
N ARG A 49 15.26 -5.58 13.55
CA ARG A 49 14.44 -6.77 13.72
C ARG A 49 13.00 -6.46 13.29
N LEU A 50 12.54 -7.21 12.29
CA LEU A 50 11.14 -7.21 11.82
C LEU A 50 10.42 -8.41 12.44
N PHE A 51 9.35 -8.16 13.18
CA PHE A 51 8.57 -9.22 13.82
C PHE A 51 7.07 -8.90 13.79
N GLY A 52 6.25 -9.94 13.77
CA GLY A 52 4.79 -9.80 13.74
C GLY A 52 4.12 -10.98 13.07
N TYR A 53 2.97 -10.70 12.46
CA TYR A 53 2.18 -11.69 11.73
C TYR A 53 1.75 -11.15 10.39
N MET A 54 1.78 -12.03 9.39
CA MET A 54 1.18 -11.79 8.07
C MET A 54 -0.14 -12.55 7.99
N GLU A 55 -1.19 -11.84 7.64
CA GLU A 55 -2.53 -12.39 7.42
C GLU A 55 -3.37 -11.47 6.50
N PRO A 56 -4.30 -11.98 5.70
CA PRO A 56 -4.58 -13.41 5.49
C PRO A 56 -3.66 -14.04 4.44
N LEU A 57 -3.31 -15.31 4.66
CA LEU A 57 -2.61 -16.15 3.70
C LEU A 57 -3.53 -17.31 3.29
N PHE A 58 -3.45 -17.75 2.03
CA PHE A 58 -4.35 -18.78 1.50
C PHE A 58 -3.60 -19.86 0.73
N GLY A 59 -4.19 -21.05 0.69
CA GLY A 59 -3.65 -22.19 -0.01
C GLY A 59 -2.44 -22.83 0.70
N ASP A 60 -1.89 -23.88 0.09
CA ASP A 60 -0.75 -24.62 0.66
C ASP A 60 0.53 -23.81 0.56
N ASP A 61 0.68 -23.02 -0.49
CA ASP A 61 1.84 -22.15 -0.73
C ASP A 61 1.77 -20.82 0.06
N SER A 62 0.77 -20.66 0.95
CA SER A 62 0.62 -19.49 1.80
C SER A 62 0.62 -18.16 1.01
N GLN A 63 -0.07 -18.14 -0.15
CA GLN A 63 -0.15 -16.94 -0.99
C GLN A 63 -0.84 -15.79 -0.25
N VAL A 64 -0.30 -14.58 -0.36
CA VAL A 64 -0.95 -13.37 0.13
C VAL A 64 -2.13 -13.02 -0.78
N ILE A 65 -3.33 -13.15 -0.27
CA ILE A 65 -4.56 -12.75 -0.99
C ILE A 65 -5.33 -11.77 -0.12
N GLN A 66 -5.46 -10.54 -0.57
CA GLN A 66 -6.25 -9.53 0.10
C GLN A 66 -7.51 -9.23 -0.69
N TRP A 67 -8.60 -8.98 0.01
CA TRP A 67 -9.85 -8.63 -0.63
C TRP A 67 -10.53 -7.45 0.06
N HIS A 68 -11.22 -6.63 -0.76
CA HIS A 68 -12.00 -5.50 -0.31
C HIS A 68 -13.36 -5.48 -1.02
N PHE A 69 -14.43 -5.42 -0.24
CA PHE A 69 -15.77 -5.17 -0.79
C PHE A 69 -15.92 -3.69 -1.16
N ALA A 70 -15.11 -3.25 -2.12
CA ALA A 70 -15.08 -1.88 -2.64
C ALA A 70 -14.51 -1.90 -4.06
N LYS A 71 -14.69 -0.81 -4.81
CA LYS A 71 -13.97 -0.61 -6.07
C LYS A 71 -12.48 -0.50 -5.82
N TYR A 72 -11.69 -0.90 -6.80
CA TYR A 72 -10.23 -0.84 -6.74
C TYR A 72 -9.71 0.56 -6.36
N LYS A 73 -8.67 0.56 -5.56
CA LYS A 73 -7.83 1.73 -5.25
C LYS A 73 -6.40 1.25 -5.06
N ASP A 74 -5.44 1.99 -5.61
CA ASP A 74 -4.00 1.63 -5.57
C ASP A 74 -3.50 1.36 -4.15
N ARG A 75 -3.97 2.13 -3.17
CA ARG A 75 -3.61 1.93 -1.75
C ARG A 75 -3.91 0.53 -1.21
N TYR A 76 -4.81 -0.22 -1.84
CA TYR A 76 -5.12 -1.59 -1.43
C TYR A 76 -4.02 -2.59 -1.82
N CYS A 77 -3.13 -2.20 -2.74
CA CYS A 77 -1.97 -3.01 -3.12
C CYS A 77 -0.82 -2.91 -2.11
N ILE A 78 -0.75 -1.87 -1.29
CA ILE A 78 0.41 -1.59 -0.41
C ILE A 78 0.64 -2.73 0.58
N ARG A 79 -0.37 -3.12 1.33
CA ARG A 79 -0.24 -4.18 2.34
C ARG A 79 0.11 -5.54 1.75
N PRO A 80 -0.61 -6.06 0.74
CA PRO A 80 -0.24 -7.35 0.14
C PRO A 80 1.14 -7.30 -0.52
N TRP A 81 1.56 -6.15 -1.08
CA TRP A 81 2.90 -5.98 -1.62
C TRP A 81 3.98 -6.11 -0.56
N ILE A 82 3.86 -5.39 0.56
CA ILE A 82 4.82 -5.47 1.67
C ILE A 82 4.91 -6.89 2.21
N TYR A 83 3.79 -7.60 2.39
CA TYR A 83 3.79 -8.98 2.84
C TYR A 83 4.49 -9.92 1.84
N TYR A 84 4.29 -9.69 0.55
CA TYR A 84 4.97 -10.45 -0.49
C TYR A 84 6.48 -10.19 -0.49
N LEU A 85 6.93 -8.95 -0.34
CA LEU A 85 8.37 -8.66 -0.19
C LEU A 85 8.97 -9.41 1.00
N ILE A 86 8.28 -9.47 2.13
CA ILE A 86 8.71 -10.23 3.30
C ILE A 86 8.79 -11.73 2.96
N GLN A 87 7.80 -12.28 2.27
CA GLN A 87 7.83 -13.68 1.84
C GLN A 87 8.99 -13.95 0.89
N CYS A 88 9.25 -13.11 -0.11
CA CYS A 88 10.38 -13.25 -1.03
C CYS A 88 11.73 -13.29 -0.30
N VAL A 89 11.86 -12.55 0.80
CA VAL A 89 13.10 -12.53 1.61
C VAL A 89 13.22 -13.75 2.53
N THR A 90 12.10 -14.22 3.08
CA THR A 90 12.09 -15.27 4.11
C THR A 90 11.78 -16.68 3.60
N GLN A 91 11.27 -16.82 2.37
CA GLN A 91 10.84 -18.08 1.77
C GLN A 91 11.49 -18.28 0.39
N GLU A 92 11.64 -19.51 -0.05
CA GLU A 92 12.24 -19.82 -1.36
C GLU A 92 11.25 -19.61 -2.52
N ASN A 93 9.97 -19.89 -2.30
CA ASN A 93 8.95 -19.93 -3.36
C ASN A 93 7.73 -19.06 -2.96
N ALA A 94 7.94 -17.75 -2.87
CA ALA A 94 6.85 -16.83 -2.63
C ALA A 94 6.01 -16.61 -3.90
N LEU A 95 4.70 -16.77 -3.81
CA LEU A 95 3.79 -16.50 -4.92
C LEU A 95 3.41 -15.02 -4.98
N PRO A 96 3.30 -14.44 -6.19
CA PRO A 96 2.80 -13.08 -6.36
C PRO A 96 1.46 -12.87 -5.66
N PRO A 97 1.27 -11.73 -4.97
CA PRO A 97 0.07 -11.51 -4.20
C PRO A 97 -1.13 -11.19 -5.08
N LYS A 98 -2.32 -11.51 -4.61
CA LYS A 98 -3.59 -11.21 -5.28
C LYS A 98 -4.40 -10.20 -4.50
N LEU A 99 -5.02 -9.28 -5.22
CA LEU A 99 -6.00 -8.35 -4.70
C LEU A 99 -7.34 -8.58 -5.38
N ILE A 100 -8.38 -8.85 -4.59
CA ILE A 100 -9.75 -9.05 -5.07
C ILE A 100 -10.60 -7.86 -4.63
N THR A 101 -11.20 -7.17 -5.60
CA THR A 101 -12.12 -6.06 -5.36
C THR A 101 -13.49 -6.33 -6.01
N GLN A 102 -14.46 -5.45 -5.81
CA GLN A 102 -15.77 -5.61 -6.45
C GLN A 102 -15.67 -5.66 -7.97
N ASP A 103 -14.84 -4.79 -8.55
CA ASP A 103 -14.74 -4.57 -9.99
C ASP A 103 -13.64 -5.39 -10.66
N GLN A 104 -12.62 -5.85 -9.92
CA GLN A 104 -11.53 -6.61 -10.54
C GLN A 104 -10.84 -7.58 -9.59
N VAL A 105 -10.10 -8.51 -10.20
CA VAL A 105 -9.11 -9.37 -9.54
C VAL A 105 -7.77 -9.03 -10.16
N LEU A 106 -6.83 -8.60 -9.36
CA LEU A 106 -5.49 -8.19 -9.78
C LEU A 106 -4.45 -9.12 -9.15
N GLU A 107 -3.56 -9.66 -9.97
CA GLU A 107 -2.34 -10.29 -9.52
C GLU A 107 -1.20 -9.29 -9.65
N LEU A 108 -0.49 -9.04 -8.55
CA LEU A 108 0.63 -8.10 -8.56
C LEU A 108 1.86 -8.75 -9.22
N PRO A 109 2.81 -7.97 -9.74
CA PRO A 109 3.96 -8.53 -10.45
C PRO A 109 4.85 -9.37 -9.52
N SER A 110 5.54 -10.34 -10.11
CA SER A 110 6.61 -11.04 -9.43
C SER A 110 7.86 -10.17 -9.30
N ILE A 111 8.66 -10.43 -8.27
CA ILE A 111 9.92 -9.74 -8.02
C ILE A 111 10.97 -10.74 -7.58
N GLU A 112 12.21 -10.55 -8.01
CA GLU A 112 13.34 -11.36 -7.57
C GLU A 112 13.73 -11.04 -6.13
N ARG A 113 14.30 -12.03 -5.43
CA ARG A 113 14.61 -11.93 -3.99
C ARG A 113 15.50 -10.75 -3.65
N GLU A 114 16.55 -10.50 -4.44
CA GLU A 114 17.47 -9.40 -4.24
C GLU A 114 16.79 -8.03 -4.39
N ALA A 115 15.92 -7.91 -5.39
CA ALA A 115 15.14 -6.69 -5.60
C ALA A 115 14.08 -6.50 -4.49
N ALA A 116 13.46 -7.59 -4.03
CA ALA A 116 12.52 -7.55 -2.90
C ALA A 116 13.22 -7.10 -1.60
N LEU A 117 14.43 -7.61 -1.35
CA LEU A 117 15.25 -7.21 -0.20
C LEU A 117 15.59 -5.72 -0.27
N ALA A 118 16.08 -5.24 -1.41
CA ALA A 118 16.42 -3.84 -1.61
C ALA A 118 15.21 -2.91 -1.40
N GLN A 119 14.05 -3.31 -1.92
CA GLN A 119 12.82 -2.54 -1.75
C GLN A 119 12.35 -2.52 -0.29
N LEU A 120 12.43 -3.66 0.42
CA LEU A 120 12.08 -3.74 1.84
C LEU A 120 13.03 -2.87 2.70
N GLN A 121 14.33 -2.89 2.40
CA GLN A 121 15.31 -2.01 3.05
C GLN A 121 14.95 -0.53 2.85
N THR A 122 14.56 -0.15 1.64
CA THR A 122 14.12 1.22 1.34
C THR A 122 12.90 1.60 2.17
N TYR A 123 11.86 0.76 2.23
CA TYR A 123 10.66 1.05 3.02
C TYR A 123 10.94 1.16 4.52
N VAL A 124 11.82 0.30 5.05
CA VAL A 124 12.22 0.40 6.47
C VAL A 124 13.02 1.67 6.72
N LYS A 125 13.93 2.04 5.81
CA LYS A 125 14.69 3.29 5.89
C LYS A 125 13.75 4.50 5.88
N ASP A 126 12.79 4.56 4.96
CA ASP A 126 11.83 5.66 4.86
C ASP A 126 10.95 5.74 6.10
N TYR A 127 10.53 4.58 6.65
CA TYR A 127 9.80 4.53 7.91
C TYR A 127 10.64 5.11 9.07
N LEU A 128 11.90 4.71 9.21
CA LEU A 128 12.79 5.24 10.24
C LEU A 128 13.00 6.75 10.08
N GLN A 129 13.20 7.20 8.86
CA GLN A 129 13.35 8.63 8.55
C GLN A 129 12.10 9.42 8.93
N SER A 130 10.91 8.86 8.66
CA SER A 130 9.63 9.49 9.00
C SER A 130 9.39 9.64 10.52
N GLN A 131 10.11 8.89 11.36
CA GLN A 131 10.05 9.03 12.81
C GLN A 131 10.86 10.24 13.31
N ILE A 132 11.81 10.73 12.52
CA ILE A 132 12.70 11.84 12.90
C ILE A 132 12.27 13.14 12.20
N GLU A 133 11.89 13.03 10.93
CA GLU A 133 11.51 14.15 10.10
C GLU A 133 10.07 13.99 9.63
N ILE A 134 9.32 15.09 9.61
CA ILE A 134 7.99 15.10 9.02
C ILE A 134 8.18 14.96 7.51
N GLN A 135 7.98 13.76 7.00
CA GLN A 135 7.93 13.52 5.57
C GLN A 135 6.52 13.84 5.05
N LEU A 136 6.45 14.71 4.07
CA LEU A 136 5.24 14.91 3.29
C LEU A 136 5.04 13.67 2.43
N VAL A 137 4.30 12.69 2.93
CA VAL A 137 3.85 11.57 2.10
C VAL A 137 2.62 12.08 1.35
N PRO A 138 2.73 12.33 0.05
CA PRO A 138 1.58 12.73 -0.72
C PRO A 138 0.52 11.63 -0.61
N THR A 139 -0.72 12.03 -0.42
CA THR A 139 -1.85 11.09 -0.48
C THR A 139 -1.90 10.55 -1.89
N ILE A 140 -1.32 9.38 -2.11
CA ILE A 140 -1.21 8.75 -3.42
C ILE A 140 -2.64 8.47 -3.91
N ARG A 141 -3.14 9.29 -4.83
CA ARG A 141 -4.39 9.04 -5.54
C ARG A 141 -4.15 8.15 -6.75
N ASN A 142 -2.97 8.26 -7.36
CA ASN A 142 -2.57 7.45 -8.50
C ASN A 142 -1.06 7.19 -8.41
N ILE A 143 -0.65 5.92 -8.40
CA ILE A 143 0.76 5.53 -8.32
C ILE A 143 1.54 5.99 -9.55
N ASN A 144 0.87 6.13 -10.71
CA ASN A 144 1.47 6.61 -11.94
C ASN A 144 1.84 8.10 -11.89
N ASP A 145 1.28 8.88 -10.96
CA ASP A 145 1.63 10.30 -10.78
C ASP A 145 3.02 10.48 -10.15
N PHE A 146 3.63 9.39 -9.67
CA PHE A 146 4.93 9.35 -9.00
C PHE A 146 6.00 8.55 -9.72
N ILE A 147 5.71 7.99 -10.88
CA ILE A 147 6.73 7.46 -11.77
C ILE A 147 7.39 8.68 -12.43
N VAL A 148 8.40 9.23 -11.77
CA VAL A 148 9.31 10.19 -12.38
C VAL A 148 10.18 9.37 -13.32
N ASP A 149 10.07 9.64 -14.61
CA ASP A 149 11.04 9.12 -15.58
C ASP A 149 12.44 9.47 -15.10
N ASP A 150 13.35 8.51 -15.11
CA ASP A 150 14.68 8.48 -14.50
C ASP A 150 15.65 9.62 -14.98
N GLU A 151 15.18 10.55 -15.81
CA GLU A 151 15.98 11.61 -16.42
C GLU A 151 15.57 13.05 -16.05
N SER A 152 14.54 13.25 -15.20
CA SER A 152 14.14 14.61 -14.82
C SER A 152 14.62 14.95 -13.41
N GLU A 153 15.40 16.01 -13.28
CA GLU A 153 15.64 16.69 -12.00
C GLU A 153 14.30 16.95 -11.30
N VAL A 154 14.22 16.56 -10.04
CA VAL A 154 13.01 16.76 -9.22
C VAL A 154 12.76 18.26 -9.10
N ASP A 155 11.79 18.76 -9.84
CA ASP A 155 11.36 20.16 -9.77
C ASP A 155 10.50 20.37 -8.51
N PHE A 156 11.16 20.80 -7.44
CA PHE A 156 10.50 21.07 -6.16
C PHE A 156 9.44 22.17 -6.23
N ASP A 157 9.55 23.12 -7.16
CA ASP A 157 8.54 24.16 -7.36
C ASP A 157 7.26 23.57 -7.97
N ASN A 158 7.40 22.61 -8.86
CA ASN A 158 6.28 21.88 -9.45
C ASN A 158 5.59 20.97 -8.42
N ILE A 159 6.35 20.33 -7.53
CA ILE A 159 5.81 19.54 -6.41
C ILE A 159 5.03 20.44 -5.45
N SER A 160 5.56 21.60 -5.09
CA SER A 160 4.89 22.56 -4.22
C SER A 160 3.57 23.05 -4.82
N THR A 161 3.56 23.38 -6.11
CA THR A 161 2.36 23.79 -6.85
C THR A 161 1.32 22.66 -6.93
N LYS A 162 1.75 21.44 -7.26
CA LYS A 162 0.86 20.27 -7.28
C LYS A 162 0.30 19.90 -5.90
N LEU A 163 1.10 20.04 -4.85
CA LEU A 163 0.63 19.84 -3.47
C LEU A 163 -0.41 20.89 -3.07
N GLN A 164 -0.26 22.12 -3.55
CA GLN A 164 -1.21 23.19 -3.33
C GLN A 164 -2.52 22.95 -4.10
N GLU A 165 -2.45 22.56 -5.37
CA GLU A 165 -3.58 22.14 -6.20
C GLU A 165 -4.31 20.92 -5.61
N LEU A 166 -3.59 19.91 -5.11
CA LEU A 166 -4.17 18.76 -4.42
C LEU A 166 -4.84 19.16 -3.09
N GLY A 167 -4.36 20.20 -2.44
CA GLY A 167 -4.98 20.78 -1.25
C GLY A 167 -6.31 21.49 -1.57
N GLU A 168 -6.43 22.09 -2.74
CA GLU A 168 -7.62 22.83 -3.17
C GLU A 168 -8.71 21.93 -3.77
N ASP A 169 -8.34 20.84 -4.46
CA ASP A 169 -9.27 19.95 -5.15
C ASP A 169 -9.90 18.86 -4.28
N SER A 170 -9.40 18.60 -3.10
CA SER A 170 -9.96 17.58 -2.22
C SER A 170 -11.08 18.12 -1.36
N TYR A 171 -12.31 18.02 -1.83
CA TYR A 171 -13.54 18.22 -1.04
C TYR A 171 -13.51 19.47 -0.16
N GLY A 172 -13.30 20.64 -0.79
CA GLY A 172 -13.23 21.89 -0.07
C GLY A 172 -12.20 21.81 1.05
N ALA A 173 -11.00 22.15 0.76
CA ALA A 173 -9.79 22.02 1.59
C ALA A 173 -9.77 22.82 2.90
N GLN A 174 -10.88 23.01 3.46
CA GLN A 174 -11.01 23.18 4.91
C GLN A 174 -10.78 21.85 5.66
N ALA A 175 -10.34 21.03 4.96
CA ALA A 175 -10.27 19.74 4.99
C ALA A 175 -9.38 19.16 6.04
N ASP A 176 -8.24 18.88 5.98
CA ASP A 176 -7.53 18.20 7.04
C ASP A 176 -6.72 19.19 7.89
N PRO A 177 -7.08 19.43 9.16
CA PRO A 177 -6.32 20.32 10.05
C PRO A 177 -4.85 19.90 10.22
N TYR A 178 -4.53 18.66 9.93
CA TYR A 178 -3.18 18.12 9.96
C TYR A 178 -2.34 18.68 8.81
N TRP A 179 -2.83 18.62 7.58
CA TRP A 179 -2.15 19.15 6.40
C TRP A 179 -1.98 20.66 6.44
N SER A 180 -2.98 21.38 6.91
CA SER A 180 -2.89 22.84 7.10
C SER A 180 -1.77 23.23 8.07
N ARG A 181 -1.52 22.43 9.11
CA ARG A 181 -0.42 22.66 10.06
C ARG A 181 0.94 22.34 9.47
N VAL A 182 1.06 21.26 8.70
CA VAL A 182 2.30 20.84 8.06
C VAL A 182 2.72 21.88 7.02
N LEU A 183 1.81 22.30 6.14
CA LEU A 183 2.08 23.34 5.13
C LEU A 183 2.43 24.70 5.74
N ALA A 184 1.79 25.09 6.85
CA ALA A 184 2.11 26.32 7.57
C ALA A 184 3.50 26.29 8.25
N GLN A 185 4.05 25.11 8.53
CA GLN A 185 5.42 24.97 9.07
C GLN A 185 6.49 24.96 7.98
N THR A 186 6.22 24.40 6.80
CA THR A 186 7.16 24.39 5.67
C THR A 186 7.31 25.75 4.98
N SER A 187 6.34 26.64 5.06
CA SER A 187 6.43 28.01 4.53
C SER A 187 7.28 28.98 5.37
N ARG A 188 7.94 28.50 6.43
CA ARG A 188 8.82 29.30 7.31
C ARG A 188 10.32 29.02 7.11
N PHE A 189 10.68 28.26 6.11
CA PHE A 189 12.03 28.04 5.61
C PHE A 189 12.13 28.53 4.17
#